data_bcfa783f8357f97f3a3cd44c30af76b0
#
_entry.id   bcfa783f8357f97f3a3cd44c30af76b0
#
_cell.length_a   1.000
_cell.length_b   1.000
_cell.length_c   1.000
_cell.angle_alpha   90.00
_cell.angle_beta   90.00
_cell.angle_gamma   90.00
#
_symmetry.space_group_name_H-M   'P 1'
#
loop_
_entity.id
_entity.type
_entity.pdbx_description
1 polymer ?
#
loop_
_entity_poly.entity_id
_entity_poly.type
_entity_poly.pdbx_seq_one_letter_code
_entity_poly.pdbx_strand_id
1 'polypeptide(L)'
;VVPANDTSALLTDGEFKLNAGFDLLLVALLQMFSYPFHDPVLTDRGFVNKEKTMLKSFVVAGLLGFVAVFIFSLVGVHARLNGIEAMGNAPAAVGQSLGLAALFFMSVVMMTSAGSTLDSTFSSLAKSLAVDLPRLAKRAKDRLPSVRVGAVIMIVFALLGNLPMFAGTDILTATTISG
;
A
#
# COMPACT_ATOMS: atom_id res chain seq x y z
N VAL A 1 6.06 27.32 -2.00
CA VAL A 1 7.37 26.70 -2.30
C VAL A 1 8.23 26.88 -1.04
N VAL A 2 8.43 25.83 -0.25
CA VAL A 2 9.30 25.86 0.92
C VAL A 2 10.74 25.92 0.39
N PRO A 3 11.57 26.88 0.81
CA PRO A 3 12.95 26.96 0.37
C PRO A 3 13.73 25.70 0.74
N ALA A 4 14.61 25.25 -0.14
CA ALA A 4 15.34 23.98 -0.02
C ALA A 4 16.20 23.82 1.26
N ASN A 5 16.41 24.89 2.01
CA ASN A 5 17.20 24.92 3.27
C ASN A 5 16.35 25.03 4.53
N ASP A 6 15.03 25.02 4.43
CA ASP A 6 14.17 25.10 5.60
C ASP A 6 13.93 23.70 6.19
N THR A 7 14.75 23.34 7.17
CA THR A 7 14.61 22.09 7.93
C THR A 7 13.44 22.13 8.93
N SER A 8 12.80 23.28 9.13
CA SER A 8 11.63 23.40 10.02
C SER A 8 10.44 22.59 9.50
N ALA A 9 10.30 22.48 8.18
CA ALA A 9 9.28 21.61 7.53
C ALA A 9 9.49 20.11 7.79
N LEU A 10 10.65 19.70 8.32
CA LEU A 10 10.91 18.33 8.76
C LEU A 10 10.42 18.05 10.18
N LEU A 11 10.20 19.08 10.97
CA LEU A 11 9.94 18.90 12.40
C LEU A 11 8.49 19.17 12.79
N THR A 12 7.87 20.23 12.38
CA THR A 12 6.39 20.47 12.42
C THR A 12 6.08 21.88 11.91
N ASP A 13 4.95 22.06 11.22
CA ASP A 13 4.44 23.40 10.85
C ASP A 13 3.59 24.03 11.97
N GLY A 14 3.60 23.46 13.18
CA GLY A 14 2.74 23.91 14.28
C GLY A 14 1.26 23.50 14.16
N GLU A 15 0.84 22.98 13.04
CA GLU A 15 -0.47 22.38 12.83
C GLU A 15 -0.28 20.90 12.49
N PHE A 16 -1.11 20.02 13.07
CA PHE A 16 -1.06 18.60 12.80
C PHE A 16 -1.47 18.33 11.34
N LYS A 17 -0.47 18.09 10.49
CA LYS A 17 -0.67 17.78 9.06
C LYS A 17 -0.26 16.35 8.78
N LEU A 18 -1.20 15.51 8.39
CA LEU A 18 -0.99 14.08 8.11
C LEU A 18 -0.06 13.78 6.92
N ASN A 19 0.39 14.81 6.22
CA ASN A 19 1.19 14.68 4.98
C ASN A 19 2.59 15.29 5.06
N ALA A 20 3.03 15.77 6.21
CA ALA A 20 4.33 16.43 6.34
C ALA A 20 4.99 16.21 7.70
N GLY A 21 6.33 16.17 7.70
CA GLY A 21 7.16 16.21 8.87
C GLY A 21 7.01 15.06 9.85
N PHE A 22 7.12 15.37 11.13
CA PHE A 22 7.03 14.40 12.22
C PHE A 22 5.64 13.76 12.34
N ASP A 23 4.59 14.48 11.96
CA ASP A 23 3.21 14.00 12.00
C ASP A 23 3.01 12.84 11.03
N LEU A 24 3.59 12.91 9.82
CA LEU A 24 3.58 11.81 8.86
C LEU A 24 4.34 10.59 9.40
N LEU A 25 5.50 10.83 10.05
CA LEU A 25 6.26 9.73 10.67
C LEU A 25 5.47 9.06 11.78
N LEU A 26 4.79 9.84 12.63
CA LEU A 26 3.96 9.31 13.71
C LEU A 26 2.80 8.49 13.17
N VAL A 27 2.09 9.01 12.15
CA VAL A 27 1.01 8.27 11.49
C VAL A 27 1.53 6.98 10.86
N ALA A 28 2.66 7.02 10.16
CA ALA A 28 3.27 5.82 9.58
C ALA A 28 3.63 4.78 10.64
N LEU A 29 4.17 5.20 11.79
CA LEU A 29 4.47 4.31 12.91
C LEU A 29 3.20 3.68 13.49
N LEU A 30 2.14 4.47 13.69
CA LEU A 30 0.85 3.97 14.19
C LEU A 30 0.24 2.98 13.20
N GLN A 31 0.27 3.26 11.91
CA GLN A 31 -0.17 2.34 10.87
C GLN A 31 0.63 1.04 10.89
N MET A 32 1.96 1.10 10.98
CA MET A 32 2.81 -0.10 11.09
C MET A 32 2.44 -0.97 12.29
N PHE A 33 2.16 -0.37 13.44
CA PHE A 33 1.74 -1.12 14.63
C PHE A 33 0.34 -1.70 14.51
N SER A 34 -0.57 -1.03 13.81
CA SER A 34 -1.94 -1.50 13.61
C SER A 34 -2.05 -2.60 12.55
N TYR A 35 -1.16 -2.61 11.56
CA TYR A 35 -1.19 -3.51 10.40
C TYR A 35 -1.35 -5.01 10.75
N PRO A 36 -0.58 -5.58 11.69
CA PRO A 36 -0.71 -7.00 12.06
C PRO A 36 -2.08 -7.38 12.63
N PHE A 37 -2.87 -6.41 13.10
CA PHE A 37 -4.16 -6.67 13.75
C PHE A 37 -5.34 -6.60 12.79
N HIS A 38 -5.23 -5.85 11.70
CA HIS A 38 -6.35 -5.65 10.78
C HIS A 38 -6.08 -6.13 9.33
N ASP A 39 -4.82 -6.39 8.95
CA ASP A 39 -4.52 -6.89 7.62
C ASP A 39 -4.66 -8.42 7.53
N PRO A 40 -5.71 -8.93 6.86
CA PRO A 40 -5.92 -10.36 6.71
C PRO A 40 -4.85 -11.02 5.84
N VAL A 41 -4.20 -10.29 4.94
CA VAL A 41 -3.10 -10.82 4.10
C VAL A 41 -1.92 -11.23 4.95
N LEU A 42 -1.55 -10.38 5.91
CA LEU A 42 -0.44 -10.62 6.81
C LEU A 42 -0.75 -11.73 7.82
N THR A 43 -1.94 -11.69 8.42
CA THR A 43 -2.37 -12.69 9.40
C THR A 43 -2.52 -14.08 8.79
N ASP A 44 -3.11 -14.21 7.61
CA ASP A 44 -3.25 -15.50 6.91
C ASP A 44 -1.90 -16.17 6.64
N ARG A 45 -0.90 -15.41 6.26
CA ARG A 45 0.46 -15.92 6.02
C ARG A 45 1.11 -16.43 7.30
N GLY A 46 0.75 -15.89 8.46
CA GLY A 46 1.26 -16.29 9.77
C GLY A 46 0.92 -17.73 10.13
N PHE A 47 -0.17 -18.29 9.58
CA PHE A 47 -0.64 -19.64 9.93
C PHE A 47 -0.22 -20.73 8.92
N VAL A 48 0.46 -20.37 7.84
CA VAL A 48 0.82 -21.33 6.76
C VAL A 48 2.07 -22.15 7.11
N ASN A 49 2.99 -21.61 7.89
CA ASN A 49 4.30 -22.21 8.14
C ASN A 49 4.60 -22.40 9.64
N LYS A 50 5.66 -23.18 9.91
CA LYS A 50 6.18 -23.31 11.27
C LYS A 50 6.66 -21.94 11.78
N GLU A 51 6.42 -21.65 13.05
CA GLU A 51 6.67 -20.37 13.70
C GLU A 51 8.08 -19.78 13.43
N LYS A 52 9.13 -20.61 13.59
CA LYS A 52 10.52 -20.18 13.34
C LYS A 52 10.79 -19.81 11.89
N THR A 53 10.22 -20.56 10.94
CA THR A 53 10.35 -20.30 9.50
C THR A 53 9.62 -19.03 9.13
N MET A 54 8.43 -18.85 9.68
CA MET A 54 7.61 -17.66 9.51
C MET A 54 8.36 -16.41 9.99
N LEU A 55 8.84 -16.40 11.23
CA LEU A 55 9.58 -15.26 11.78
C LEU A 55 10.79 -14.89 10.92
N LYS A 56 11.60 -15.89 10.53
CA LYS A 56 12.75 -15.66 9.65
C LYS A 56 12.33 -15.07 8.30
N SER A 57 11.28 -15.59 7.70
CA SER A 57 10.77 -15.09 6.41
C SER A 57 10.27 -13.66 6.52
N PHE A 58 9.54 -13.31 7.59
CA PHE A 58 9.09 -11.94 7.82
C PHE A 58 10.24 -10.97 8.03
N VAL A 59 11.25 -11.34 8.82
CA VAL A 59 12.43 -10.48 9.04
C VAL A 59 13.18 -10.24 7.74
N VAL A 60 13.44 -11.30 6.96
CA VAL A 60 14.15 -11.17 5.67
C VAL A 60 13.31 -10.37 4.67
N ALA A 61 12.01 -10.64 4.57
CA ALA A 61 11.12 -9.89 3.67
C ALA A 61 11.01 -8.42 4.08
N GLY A 62 10.93 -8.13 5.38
CA GLY A 62 10.94 -6.77 5.90
C GLY A 62 12.22 -6.01 5.59
N LEU A 63 13.38 -6.66 5.75
CA LEU A 63 14.67 -6.04 5.41
C LEU A 63 14.80 -5.76 3.91
N LEU A 64 14.44 -6.72 3.07
CA LEU A 64 14.46 -6.55 1.61
C LEU A 64 13.46 -5.48 1.17
N GLY A 65 12.25 -5.47 1.74
CA GLY A 65 11.24 -4.46 1.50
C GLY A 65 11.71 -3.06 1.90
N PHE A 66 12.33 -2.92 3.08
CA PHE A 66 12.92 -1.65 3.51
C PHE A 66 13.95 -1.13 2.50
N VAL A 67 14.90 -1.97 2.07
CA VAL A 67 15.91 -1.58 1.09
C VAL A 67 15.26 -1.16 -0.24
N ALA A 68 14.28 -1.93 -0.72
CA ALA A 68 13.58 -1.62 -1.96
C ALA A 68 12.83 -0.28 -1.88
N VAL A 69 12.07 -0.06 -0.80
CA VAL A 69 11.33 1.21 -0.58
C VAL A 69 12.30 2.37 -0.43
N PHE A 70 13.40 2.19 0.31
CA PHE A 70 14.43 3.22 0.46
C PHE A 70 15.03 3.63 -0.88
N ILE A 71 15.44 2.67 -1.71
CA ILE A 71 15.97 2.96 -3.06
C ILE A 71 14.92 3.67 -3.90
N PHE A 72 13.67 3.20 -3.87
CA PHE A 72 12.60 3.79 -4.67
C PHE A 72 12.25 5.21 -4.19
N SER A 73 12.37 5.51 -2.89
CA SER A 73 12.14 6.86 -2.36
C SER A 73 13.11 7.91 -2.90
N LEU A 74 14.32 7.49 -3.33
CA LEU A 74 15.30 8.39 -3.95
C LEU A 74 14.78 8.99 -5.27
N VAL A 75 13.81 8.35 -5.92
CA VAL A 75 13.14 8.91 -7.10
C VAL A 75 12.43 10.23 -6.76
N GLY A 76 11.74 10.27 -5.61
CA GLY A 76 11.09 11.50 -5.13
C GLY A 76 12.09 12.59 -4.77
N VAL A 77 13.22 12.21 -4.13
CA VAL A 77 14.32 13.13 -3.83
C VAL A 77 14.93 13.69 -5.11
N HIS A 78 15.16 12.84 -6.12
CA HIS A 78 15.65 13.26 -7.44
C HIS A 78 14.72 14.26 -8.10
N ALA A 79 13.40 14.00 -8.08
CA ALA A 79 12.40 14.92 -8.62
C ALA A 79 12.52 16.31 -7.96
N ARG A 80 12.58 16.34 -6.62
CA ARG A 80 12.68 17.59 -5.86
C ARG A 80 13.96 18.37 -6.14
N LEU A 81 15.11 17.68 -6.19
CA LEU A 81 16.41 18.32 -6.44
C LEU A 81 16.53 18.91 -7.85
N ASN A 82 15.83 18.33 -8.82
CA ASN A 82 15.85 18.77 -10.22
C ASN A 82 14.64 19.67 -10.57
N GLY A 83 13.81 20.07 -9.61
CA GLY A 83 12.66 20.93 -9.84
C GLY A 83 11.58 20.29 -10.73
N ILE A 84 11.50 18.94 -10.76
CA ILE A 84 10.51 18.23 -11.56
C ILE A 84 9.17 18.30 -10.84
N GLU A 85 8.17 18.89 -11.51
CA GLU A 85 6.80 18.94 -10.99
C GLU A 85 6.17 17.55 -11.06
N ALA A 86 6.03 16.90 -9.90
CA ALA A 86 5.60 15.51 -9.83
C ALA A 86 4.07 15.31 -9.87
N MET A 87 3.26 16.36 -9.63
CA MET A 87 1.78 16.30 -9.60
C MET A 87 1.20 15.06 -8.87
N GLY A 88 1.82 14.66 -7.74
CA GLY A 88 1.46 13.46 -7.01
C GLY A 88 1.99 12.13 -7.58
N ASN A 89 2.72 12.13 -8.71
CA ASN A 89 3.29 10.92 -9.31
C ASN A 89 4.77 11.12 -9.70
N ALA A 90 5.64 11.18 -8.70
CA ALA A 90 7.07 11.37 -8.90
C ALA A 90 7.73 10.30 -9.80
N PRO A 91 7.41 9.00 -9.71
CA PRO A 91 8.01 8.00 -10.59
C PRO A 91 7.72 8.23 -12.06
N ALA A 92 6.48 8.59 -12.42
CA ALA A 92 6.14 8.88 -13.81
C ALA A 92 6.83 10.13 -14.32
N ALA A 93 6.83 11.23 -13.53
CA ALA A 93 7.47 12.49 -13.90
C ALA A 93 8.99 12.34 -14.08
N VAL A 94 9.67 11.64 -13.16
CA VAL A 94 11.11 11.34 -13.26
C VAL A 94 11.38 10.40 -14.43
N GLY A 95 10.56 9.36 -14.62
CA GLY A 95 10.68 8.47 -15.78
C GLY A 95 10.59 9.24 -17.10
N GLN A 96 9.66 10.19 -17.19
CA GLN A 96 9.49 11.05 -18.35
C GLN A 96 10.71 11.96 -18.61
N SER A 97 11.28 12.55 -17.56
CA SER A 97 12.47 13.40 -17.65
C SER A 97 13.74 12.65 -18.07
N LEU A 98 13.84 11.38 -17.72
CA LEU A 98 14.97 10.49 -18.06
C LEU A 98 14.80 9.82 -19.43
N GLY A 99 13.63 9.93 -20.06
CA GLY A 99 13.34 9.42 -21.39
C GLY A 99 12.45 8.18 -21.42
N LEU A 100 12.06 7.79 -22.64
CA LEU A 100 11.05 6.75 -22.86
C LEU A 100 11.37 5.39 -22.22
N ALA A 101 12.62 4.96 -22.26
CA ALA A 101 13.02 3.70 -21.65
C ALA A 101 12.85 3.71 -20.12
N ALA A 102 13.24 4.80 -19.45
CA ALA A 102 13.09 4.96 -18.02
C ALA A 102 11.60 5.01 -17.63
N LEU A 103 10.78 5.75 -18.39
CA LEU A 103 9.33 5.79 -18.18
C LEU A 103 8.70 4.40 -18.31
N PHE A 104 9.10 3.62 -19.33
CA PHE A 104 8.62 2.26 -19.50
C PHE A 104 8.96 1.36 -18.29
N PHE A 105 10.22 1.35 -17.86
CA PHE A 105 10.62 0.55 -16.69
C PHE A 105 9.92 0.99 -15.41
N MET A 106 9.80 2.29 -15.15
CA MET A 106 9.06 2.81 -13.99
C MET A 106 7.58 2.37 -14.04
N SER A 107 6.95 2.46 -15.20
CA SER A 107 5.56 2.04 -15.38
C SER A 107 5.39 0.52 -15.14
N VAL A 108 6.30 -0.30 -15.64
CA VAL A 108 6.27 -1.76 -15.40
C VAL A 108 6.43 -2.07 -13.92
N VAL A 109 7.37 -1.42 -13.22
CA VAL A 109 7.56 -1.61 -11.77
C VAL A 109 6.29 -1.22 -11.00
N MET A 110 5.70 -0.07 -11.31
CA MET A 110 4.47 0.40 -10.66
C MET A 110 3.30 -0.55 -10.91
N MET A 111 3.08 -0.98 -12.16
CA MET A 111 1.99 -1.87 -12.52
C MET A 111 2.15 -3.26 -11.88
N THR A 112 3.34 -3.83 -11.89
CA THR A 112 3.60 -5.14 -11.28
C THR A 112 3.47 -5.11 -9.77
N SER A 113 3.93 -4.04 -9.12
CA SER A 113 3.78 -3.84 -7.68
C SER A 113 2.30 -3.70 -7.30
N ALA A 114 1.55 -2.85 -8.00
CA ALA A 114 0.12 -2.69 -7.78
C ALA A 114 -0.65 -4.00 -8.02
N GLY A 115 -0.36 -4.71 -9.11
CA GLY A 115 -0.99 -5.99 -9.43
C GLY A 115 -0.76 -7.06 -8.36
N SER A 116 0.47 -7.16 -7.84
CA SER A 116 0.81 -8.10 -6.77
C SER A 116 0.06 -7.79 -5.46
N THR A 117 -0.08 -6.52 -5.11
CA THR A 117 -0.81 -6.10 -3.92
C THR A 117 -2.31 -6.38 -4.07
N LEU A 118 -2.90 -6.03 -5.22
CA LEU A 118 -4.31 -6.25 -5.50
C LEU A 118 -4.68 -7.74 -5.45
N ASP A 119 -3.87 -8.62 -6.05
CA ASP A 119 -4.10 -10.06 -6.03
C ASP A 119 -4.19 -10.61 -4.60
N SER A 120 -3.22 -10.26 -3.75
CA SER A 120 -3.19 -10.68 -2.35
C SER A 120 -4.38 -10.15 -1.56
N THR A 121 -4.70 -8.87 -1.72
CA THR A 121 -5.79 -8.20 -0.99
C THR A 121 -7.15 -8.76 -1.38
N PHE A 122 -7.40 -8.93 -2.69
CA PHE A 122 -8.67 -9.49 -3.16
C PHE A 122 -8.84 -10.95 -2.75
N SER A 123 -7.78 -11.75 -2.78
CA SER A 123 -7.82 -13.14 -2.33
C SER A 123 -8.18 -13.25 -0.84
N SER A 124 -7.53 -12.45 0.00
CA SER A 124 -7.82 -12.43 1.44
C SER A 124 -9.21 -11.91 1.76
N LEU A 125 -9.65 -10.85 1.07
CA LEU A 125 -10.98 -10.29 1.25
C LEU A 125 -12.07 -11.26 0.81
N ALA A 126 -11.87 -11.93 -0.34
CA ALA A 126 -12.79 -12.96 -0.82
C ALA A 126 -12.89 -14.14 0.16
N LYS A 127 -11.77 -14.57 0.74
CA LYS A 127 -11.75 -15.58 1.80
C LYS A 127 -12.52 -15.13 3.04
N SER A 128 -12.24 -13.93 3.55
CA SER A 128 -12.89 -13.39 4.73
C SER A 128 -14.41 -13.32 4.58
N LEU A 129 -14.90 -12.86 3.42
CA LEU A 129 -16.32 -12.71 3.18
C LEU A 129 -17.02 -14.00 2.77
N ALA A 130 -16.37 -14.86 2.00
CA ALA A 130 -16.99 -16.10 1.50
C ALA A 130 -16.86 -17.27 2.48
N VAL A 131 -15.83 -17.26 3.34
CA VAL A 131 -15.50 -18.39 4.24
C VAL A 131 -15.68 -18.00 5.70
N ASP A 132 -14.96 -16.96 6.15
CA ASP A 132 -14.81 -16.69 7.56
C ASP A 132 -16.09 -16.07 8.15
N LEU A 133 -16.69 -15.09 7.47
CA LEU A 133 -17.91 -14.45 7.93
C LEU A 133 -19.12 -15.41 8.01
N PRO A 134 -19.41 -16.27 7.00
CA PRO A 134 -20.47 -17.29 7.14
C PRO A 134 -20.22 -18.32 8.23
N ARG A 135 -18.94 -18.67 8.50
CA ARG A 135 -18.58 -19.59 9.61
C ARG A 135 -18.85 -18.94 10.96
N LEU A 136 -18.48 -17.68 11.17
CA LEU A 136 -18.79 -16.93 12.39
C LEU A 136 -20.30 -16.80 12.62
N ALA A 137 -21.07 -16.58 11.55
CA ALA A 137 -22.54 -16.51 11.62
C ALA A 137 -23.23 -17.88 11.82
N LYS A 138 -22.50 -18.99 12.04
CA LYS A 138 -23.03 -20.37 12.18
C LYS A 138 -23.92 -20.85 11.03
N ARG A 139 -23.91 -20.13 9.88
CA ARG A 139 -24.77 -20.42 8.74
C ARG A 139 -24.21 -21.46 7.76
N ALA A 140 -22.92 -21.77 7.87
CA ALA A 140 -22.26 -22.67 6.91
C ALA A 140 -21.26 -23.59 7.60
N LYS A 141 -21.76 -24.57 8.39
CA LYS A 141 -20.89 -25.53 9.08
C LYS A 141 -20.19 -26.51 8.12
N ASP A 142 -20.74 -26.77 6.92
CA ASP A 142 -20.28 -27.89 6.06
C ASP A 142 -20.21 -27.59 4.56
N ARG A 143 -20.40 -26.35 4.11
CA ARG A 143 -20.30 -26.03 2.69
C ARG A 143 -19.04 -25.22 2.39
N LEU A 144 -18.15 -25.80 1.59
CA LEU A 144 -17.07 -25.03 0.97
C LEU A 144 -17.70 -23.94 0.08
N PRO A 145 -17.28 -22.68 0.22
CA PRO A 145 -17.82 -21.61 -0.61
C PRO A 145 -17.49 -21.89 -2.08
N SER A 146 -18.44 -21.60 -2.93
CA SER A 146 -18.22 -21.73 -4.37
C SER A 146 -17.17 -20.71 -4.82
N VAL A 147 -16.22 -21.11 -5.66
CA VAL A 147 -15.25 -20.23 -6.32
C VAL A 147 -15.94 -19.04 -7.00
N ARG A 148 -17.17 -19.25 -7.49
CA ARG A 148 -18.00 -18.19 -8.10
C ARG A 148 -18.34 -17.07 -7.11
N VAL A 149 -18.63 -17.41 -5.86
CA VAL A 149 -18.93 -16.41 -4.82
C VAL A 149 -17.68 -15.56 -4.55
N GLY A 150 -16.50 -16.17 -4.42
CA GLY A 150 -15.24 -15.46 -4.29
C GLY A 150 -14.96 -14.53 -5.48
N ALA A 151 -15.16 -15.01 -6.71
CA ALA A 151 -14.99 -14.21 -7.92
C ALA A 151 -15.94 -13.00 -7.98
N VAL A 152 -17.21 -13.18 -7.62
CA VAL A 152 -18.18 -12.07 -7.55
C VAL A 152 -17.76 -11.04 -6.51
N ILE A 153 -17.33 -11.48 -5.33
CA ILE A 153 -16.82 -10.59 -4.27
C ILE A 153 -15.64 -9.78 -4.78
N MET A 154 -14.65 -10.41 -5.42
CA MET A 154 -13.49 -9.70 -5.98
C MET A 154 -13.90 -8.65 -7.02
N ILE A 155 -14.81 -8.96 -7.93
CA ILE A 155 -15.30 -8.02 -8.95
C ILE A 155 -16.01 -6.83 -8.29
N VAL A 156 -16.89 -7.08 -7.31
CA VAL A 156 -17.61 -6.03 -6.60
C VAL A 156 -16.63 -5.08 -5.89
N PHE A 157 -15.64 -5.64 -5.17
CA PHE A 157 -14.64 -4.81 -4.49
C PHE A 157 -13.68 -4.10 -5.45
N ALA A 158 -13.34 -4.70 -6.58
CA ALA A 158 -12.58 -4.01 -7.61
C ALA A 158 -13.32 -2.78 -8.15
N LEU A 159 -14.61 -2.88 -8.34
CA LEU A 159 -15.43 -1.73 -8.77
C LEU A 159 -15.58 -0.69 -7.66
N LEU A 160 -15.90 -1.10 -6.43
CA LEU A 160 -16.09 -0.20 -5.29
C LEU A 160 -14.80 0.51 -4.90
N GLY A 161 -13.65 -0.18 -4.96
CA GLY A 161 -12.34 0.39 -4.63
C GLY A 161 -11.89 1.52 -5.56
N ASN A 162 -12.48 1.61 -6.75
CA ASN A 162 -12.21 2.73 -7.66
C ASN A 162 -13.11 3.96 -7.42
N LEU A 163 -14.16 3.86 -6.60
CA LEU A 163 -15.07 4.99 -6.34
C LEU A 163 -14.38 6.26 -5.81
N PRO A 164 -13.41 6.19 -4.87
CA PRO A 164 -12.71 7.38 -4.39
C PRO A 164 -11.97 8.15 -5.51
N MET A 165 -11.43 7.43 -6.49
CA MET A 165 -10.75 8.06 -7.65
C MET A 165 -11.73 8.85 -8.52
N PHE A 166 -12.95 8.35 -8.71
CA PHE A 166 -14.00 9.09 -9.43
C PHE A 166 -14.49 10.31 -8.65
N ALA A 167 -14.36 10.30 -7.32
CA ALA A 167 -14.66 11.44 -6.47
C ALA A 167 -13.53 12.50 -6.43
N GLY A 168 -12.43 12.30 -7.17
CA GLY A 168 -11.30 13.22 -7.21
C GLY A 168 -10.43 13.23 -5.95
N THR A 169 -10.50 12.15 -5.15
CA THR A 169 -9.68 12.04 -3.93
C THR A 169 -8.21 11.78 -4.33
N ASP A 170 -7.29 12.55 -3.75
CA ASP A 170 -5.86 12.33 -3.93
C ASP A 170 -5.42 10.99 -3.31
N ILE A 171 -4.50 10.29 -3.99
CA ILE A 171 -4.05 8.94 -3.59
C ILE A 171 -3.45 8.96 -2.18
N LEU A 172 -2.66 9.98 -1.84
CA LEU A 172 -2.06 10.12 -0.52
C LEU A 172 -3.12 10.25 0.57
N THR A 173 -4.12 11.08 0.34
CA THR A 173 -5.26 11.26 1.27
C THR A 173 -6.06 9.97 1.42
N ALA A 174 -6.35 9.28 0.32
CA ALA A 174 -7.08 8.01 0.34
C ALA A 174 -6.32 6.94 1.16
N THR A 175 -5.00 6.80 0.96
CA THR A 175 -4.18 5.83 1.70
C THR A 175 -4.03 6.19 3.18
N THR A 176 -3.94 7.46 3.53
CA THR A 176 -3.83 7.91 4.92
C THR A 176 -5.12 7.68 5.71
N ILE A 177 -6.28 7.81 5.05
CA ILE A 177 -7.59 7.60 5.70
C ILE A 177 -7.90 6.10 5.82
N SER A 178 -7.47 5.29 4.86
CA SER A 178 -7.78 3.86 4.80
C SER A 178 -6.85 2.95 5.61
N GLY A 179 -5.66 3.42 5.98
CA GLY A 179 -4.68 2.71 6.82
C GLY A 179 -4.80 3.06 8.25
#